data_6adbcc3303c9ba0f9e255af5f4e9d74e
#
_entry.id   6adbcc3303c9ba0f9e255af5f4e9d74e
#
_cell.length_a   1.000
_cell.length_b   1.000
_cell.length_c   1.000
_cell.angle_alpha   90.00
_cell.angle_beta   90.00
_cell.angle_gamma   90.00
#
_symmetry.space_group_name_H-M   'P 1'
#
loop_
_entity.id
_entity.type
_entity.pdbx_description
1 polymer ?
#
loop_
_entity_poly.entity_id
_entity_poly.type
_entity_poly.pdbx_seq_one_letter_code
_entity_poly.pdbx_strand_id
1 'polypeptide(L)'
;IQNERLAFTLAVESQAPWGVPRGVIVDLAPVKDGAPDLDRIAFADFIPNNWSAWPNTRLDVEVVTNTPEMAVIRITRDFGAADLETTYTLEAGSDRVHLVTKMTNTGSEPLADQISGFTLWPDSGYLFAVPGMAGVEEGSADDALSDRVVAYDADWFIALHAPYMTQVGYGSKDLYTTHSLAPDESRSFEGWLQVGPSGDLAPVVAAEIERDSLPAGAISGRIASGDGPVSGSVLVVEKAGVPYAWTLTPDGTYDIALPVGDYTVYATAEGYSQSAPRQVSMAADEAVTLDFDDLEAPGTVDFAVTDMAGAPIDARIAITEGQSPVVEFLGRKTFFTELQPVGRASAKLAPGDYVFTVGHGAGFLSKGREVEVSVGSGRDAGRSRRTRS
;
A
#
# COMPACT_ATOMS: atom_id res chain seq x y z
N ILE A 1 -14.91 16.20 -7.00
CA ILE A 1 -15.17 16.49 -5.59
C ILE A 1 -13.84 16.63 -4.90
N GLN A 2 -13.65 17.68 -4.09
CA GLN A 2 -12.35 17.96 -3.49
C GLN A 2 -12.53 18.72 -2.16
N ASN A 3 -11.64 18.44 -1.21
CA ASN A 3 -11.34 19.29 -0.06
C ASN A 3 -9.85 19.63 -0.06
N GLU A 4 -9.29 20.12 1.05
CA GLU A 4 -7.88 20.50 1.17
C GLU A 4 -6.90 19.31 1.27
N ARG A 5 -7.37 18.07 1.43
CA ARG A 5 -6.54 16.87 1.61
C ARG A 5 -6.64 15.87 0.50
N LEU A 6 -7.82 15.71 -0.10
CA LEU A 6 -8.06 14.74 -1.16
C LEU A 6 -9.01 15.25 -2.23
N ALA A 7 -8.90 14.67 -3.43
CA ALA A 7 -9.82 14.84 -4.52
C ALA A 7 -10.19 13.47 -5.11
N PHE A 8 -11.45 13.31 -5.55
CA PHE A 8 -11.90 12.14 -6.29
C PHE A 8 -12.87 12.48 -7.40
N THR A 9 -12.94 11.63 -8.42
CA THR A 9 -13.82 11.77 -9.57
C THR A 9 -14.71 10.55 -9.73
N LEU A 10 -16.01 10.78 -10.03
CA LEU A 10 -16.99 9.73 -10.32
C LEU A 10 -17.22 9.65 -11.83
N ALA A 11 -17.17 8.45 -12.40
CA ALA A 11 -17.50 8.18 -13.79
C ALA A 11 -19.02 8.20 -13.98
N VAL A 12 -19.60 9.35 -14.33
CA VAL A 12 -21.06 9.53 -14.46
C VAL A 12 -21.48 9.46 -15.92
N GLU A 13 -20.85 10.25 -16.79
CA GLU A 13 -21.19 10.32 -18.22
C GLU A 13 -20.29 9.41 -19.08
N SER A 14 -19.02 9.32 -18.72
CA SER A 14 -18.04 8.51 -19.44
C SER A 14 -18.10 7.05 -19.03
N GLN A 15 -17.71 6.16 -19.94
CA GLN A 15 -17.47 4.76 -19.60
C GLN A 15 -16.30 4.67 -18.62
N ALA A 16 -16.50 3.95 -17.52
CA ALA A 16 -15.41 3.65 -16.58
C ALA A 16 -14.38 2.71 -17.22
N PRO A 17 -13.11 2.74 -16.78
CA PRO A 17 -12.06 1.82 -17.25
C PRO A 17 -12.45 0.34 -17.03
N TRP A 18 -11.83 -0.57 -17.79
CA TRP A 18 -11.95 -2.03 -17.60
C TRP A 18 -13.36 -2.60 -17.75
N GLY A 19 -14.31 -1.83 -18.29
CA GLY A 19 -15.71 -2.27 -18.41
C GLY A 19 -16.49 -2.25 -17.10
N VAL A 20 -15.96 -1.60 -16.07
CA VAL A 20 -16.66 -1.38 -14.79
C VAL A 20 -17.89 -0.50 -15.05
N PRO A 21 -19.04 -0.71 -14.38
CA PRO A 21 -20.22 0.12 -14.52
C PRO A 21 -19.95 1.58 -14.19
N ARG A 22 -20.73 2.50 -14.76
CA ARG A 22 -20.68 3.92 -14.38
C ARG A 22 -21.18 4.12 -12.94
N GLY A 23 -20.83 5.26 -12.33
CA GLY A 23 -21.20 5.59 -10.96
C GLY A 23 -20.13 5.18 -9.94
N VAL A 24 -18.90 4.96 -10.39
CA VAL A 24 -17.77 4.50 -9.57
C VAL A 24 -16.69 5.57 -9.48
N ILE A 25 -15.84 5.50 -8.47
CA ILE A 25 -14.65 6.35 -8.37
C ILE A 25 -13.63 5.87 -9.39
N VAL A 26 -13.16 6.77 -10.26
CA VAL A 26 -12.17 6.49 -11.32
C VAL A 26 -10.91 7.35 -11.22
N ASP A 27 -10.85 8.21 -10.21
CA ASP A 27 -9.73 9.09 -9.96
C ASP A 27 -9.74 9.41 -8.46
N LEU A 28 -8.62 9.21 -7.79
CA LEU A 28 -8.44 9.49 -6.37
C LEU A 28 -7.00 9.94 -6.14
N ALA A 29 -6.83 11.14 -5.64
CA ALA A 29 -5.54 11.77 -5.46
C ALA A 29 -5.44 12.53 -4.13
N PRO A 30 -4.25 12.57 -3.49
CA PRO A 30 -4.00 13.54 -2.44
C PRO A 30 -3.99 14.96 -3.03
N VAL A 31 -4.37 15.95 -2.22
CA VAL A 31 -4.27 17.36 -2.57
C VAL A 31 -2.96 17.91 -2.00
N LYS A 32 -2.13 18.48 -2.87
CA LYS A 32 -0.87 19.15 -2.51
C LYS A 32 -0.91 20.58 -3.02
N ASP A 33 -0.57 21.54 -2.17
CA ASP A 33 -0.58 22.99 -2.51
C ASP A 33 -1.90 23.47 -3.11
N GLY A 34 -3.04 22.91 -2.65
CA GLY A 34 -4.38 23.27 -3.08
C GLY A 34 -4.85 22.66 -4.41
N ALA A 35 -4.05 21.82 -5.04
CA ALA A 35 -4.38 21.11 -6.28
C ALA A 35 -4.30 19.60 -6.09
N PRO A 36 -5.17 18.79 -6.79
CA PRO A 36 -5.01 17.36 -6.85
C PRO A 36 -3.64 16.98 -7.44
N ASP A 37 -2.95 16.05 -6.78
CA ASP A 37 -1.76 15.40 -7.31
C ASP A 37 -2.16 14.35 -8.38
N LEU A 38 -1.25 13.47 -8.75
CA LEU A 38 -1.53 12.42 -9.73
C LEU A 38 -2.58 11.43 -9.20
N ASP A 39 -3.44 10.98 -10.10
CA ASP A 39 -4.35 9.86 -9.86
C ASP A 39 -3.58 8.58 -9.45
N ARG A 40 -4.13 7.85 -8.50
CA ARG A 40 -3.50 6.68 -7.87
C ARG A 40 -4.29 5.39 -8.02
N ILE A 41 -5.48 5.45 -8.64
CA ILE A 41 -6.33 4.28 -8.80
C ILE A 41 -6.80 4.08 -10.24
N ALA A 42 -6.96 2.84 -10.64
CA ALA A 42 -7.73 2.51 -11.83
C ALA A 42 -9.24 2.69 -11.57
N PHE A 43 -9.71 2.26 -10.40
CA PHE A 43 -11.04 2.52 -9.88
C PHE A 43 -11.18 2.04 -8.43
N ALA A 44 -12.26 2.53 -7.75
CA ALA A 44 -12.82 1.95 -6.53
C ALA A 44 -14.34 1.89 -6.66
N ASP A 45 -14.94 0.76 -6.27
CA ASP A 45 -16.37 0.51 -6.43
C ASP A 45 -16.92 -0.41 -5.34
N PHE A 46 -18.24 -0.54 -5.29
CA PHE A 46 -18.95 -1.61 -4.61
C PHE A 46 -19.34 -2.70 -5.61
N ILE A 47 -18.90 -3.92 -5.36
CA ILE A 47 -19.18 -5.10 -6.19
C ILE A 47 -20.34 -5.88 -5.57
N PRO A 48 -21.49 -5.98 -6.27
CA PRO A 48 -22.70 -6.58 -5.70
C PRO A 48 -22.66 -8.11 -5.62
N ASN A 49 -21.84 -8.78 -6.42
CA ASN A 49 -21.72 -10.23 -6.40
C ASN A 49 -20.47 -10.72 -7.15
N ASN A 50 -19.31 -10.69 -6.50
CA ASN A 50 -18.02 -11.25 -6.95
C ASN A 50 -17.78 -11.16 -8.47
N TRP A 51 -17.85 -9.93 -9.03
CA TRP A 51 -17.63 -9.66 -10.46
C TRP A 51 -18.61 -10.36 -11.43
N SER A 52 -19.76 -10.86 -10.94
CA SER A 52 -20.81 -11.39 -11.78
C SER A 52 -21.27 -10.33 -12.78
N ALA A 53 -21.53 -10.74 -14.02
CA ALA A 53 -21.99 -9.87 -15.11
C ALA A 53 -23.46 -9.47 -14.91
N TRP A 54 -23.78 -8.75 -13.84
CA TRP A 54 -25.10 -8.16 -13.67
C TRP A 54 -25.21 -6.92 -14.55
N PRO A 55 -26.30 -6.76 -15.30
CA PRO A 55 -26.46 -5.59 -16.15
C PRO A 55 -26.68 -4.35 -15.28
N ASN A 56 -25.93 -3.30 -15.52
CA ASN A 56 -26.26 -1.98 -14.98
C ASN A 56 -27.13 -1.25 -16.01
N THR A 57 -28.45 -1.21 -15.76
CA THR A 57 -29.43 -0.69 -16.69
C THR A 57 -29.78 0.76 -16.46
N ARG A 58 -29.52 1.30 -15.26
CA ARG A 58 -29.85 2.67 -14.88
C ARG A 58 -28.80 3.24 -13.93
N LEU A 59 -28.54 4.52 -14.13
CA LEU A 59 -27.69 5.32 -13.25
C LEU A 59 -28.39 6.66 -12.99
N ASP A 60 -28.65 6.96 -11.71
CA ASP A 60 -29.09 8.27 -11.25
C ASP A 60 -28.02 8.87 -10.34
N VAL A 61 -27.79 10.17 -10.45
CA VAL A 61 -26.81 10.91 -9.66
C VAL A 61 -27.48 12.12 -9.04
N GLU A 62 -27.35 12.26 -7.73
CA GLU A 62 -27.89 13.36 -6.96
C GLU A 62 -26.77 14.02 -6.13
N VAL A 63 -26.65 15.35 -6.24
CA VAL A 63 -25.87 16.13 -5.30
C VAL A 63 -26.78 16.47 -4.11
N VAL A 64 -26.64 15.71 -3.04
CA VAL A 64 -27.50 15.84 -1.83
C VAL A 64 -27.11 17.08 -1.01
N THR A 65 -25.78 17.30 -0.88
CA THR A 65 -25.22 18.43 -0.14
C THR A 65 -23.96 18.90 -0.83
N ASN A 66 -23.79 20.23 -0.90
CA ASN A 66 -22.57 20.86 -1.36
C ASN A 66 -22.38 22.17 -0.62
N THR A 67 -21.71 22.13 0.52
CA THR A 67 -21.39 23.28 1.38
C THR A 67 -19.88 23.33 1.59
N PRO A 68 -19.32 24.41 2.15
CA PRO A 68 -17.92 24.45 2.52
C PRO A 68 -17.48 23.38 3.52
N GLU A 69 -18.42 22.89 4.35
CA GLU A 69 -18.15 21.91 5.40
C GLU A 69 -18.24 20.46 4.89
N MET A 70 -19.07 20.22 3.85
CA MET A 70 -19.36 18.85 3.43
C MET A 70 -19.92 18.76 2.01
N ALA A 71 -19.44 17.79 1.24
CA ALA A 71 -20.05 17.35 -0.01
C ALA A 71 -20.65 15.94 0.17
N VAL A 72 -21.91 15.77 -0.24
CA VAL A 72 -22.59 14.46 -0.26
C VAL A 72 -23.17 14.21 -1.64
N ILE A 73 -22.76 13.10 -2.25
CA ILE A 73 -23.27 12.65 -3.54
C ILE A 73 -23.89 11.27 -3.36
N ARG A 74 -25.08 11.09 -3.91
CA ARG A 74 -25.78 9.82 -3.96
C ARG A 74 -25.82 9.31 -5.39
N ILE A 75 -25.48 8.05 -5.56
CA ILE A 75 -25.56 7.34 -6.83
C ILE A 75 -26.45 6.12 -6.67
N THR A 76 -27.50 6.02 -7.50
CA THR A 76 -28.33 4.83 -7.58
C THR A 76 -28.06 4.10 -8.87
N ARG A 77 -27.82 2.79 -8.76
CA ARG A 77 -27.56 1.88 -9.90
C ARG A 77 -28.52 0.71 -9.84
N ASP A 78 -29.15 0.40 -10.98
CA ASP A 78 -30.04 -0.75 -11.14
C ASP A 78 -29.27 -1.89 -11.83
N PHE A 79 -29.13 -2.99 -11.14
CA PHE A 79 -28.49 -4.23 -11.64
C PHE A 79 -29.51 -5.32 -12.01
N GLY A 80 -30.77 -4.96 -12.14
CA GLY A 80 -31.89 -5.87 -12.51
C GLY A 80 -32.40 -6.70 -11.31
N ALA A 81 -31.55 -7.52 -10.69
CA ALA A 81 -31.91 -8.29 -9.51
C ALA A 81 -31.76 -7.50 -8.20
N ALA A 82 -30.93 -6.47 -8.20
CA ALA A 82 -30.68 -5.62 -7.03
C ALA A 82 -30.47 -4.17 -7.43
N ASP A 83 -30.93 -3.26 -6.59
CA ASP A 83 -30.59 -1.84 -6.63
C ASP A 83 -29.46 -1.56 -5.64
N LEU A 84 -28.50 -0.73 -6.07
CA LEU A 84 -27.44 -0.17 -5.23
C LEU A 84 -27.66 1.33 -5.08
N GLU A 85 -27.74 1.80 -3.85
CA GLU A 85 -27.67 3.22 -3.52
C GLU A 85 -26.35 3.46 -2.76
N THR A 86 -25.39 4.14 -3.41
CA THR A 86 -24.10 4.48 -2.81
C THR A 86 -24.06 5.97 -2.48
N THR A 87 -23.80 6.29 -1.22
CA THR A 87 -23.58 7.66 -0.77
C THR A 87 -22.07 7.87 -0.53
N TYR A 88 -21.53 8.91 -1.14
CA TYR A 88 -20.15 9.39 -0.97
C TYR A 88 -20.20 10.66 -0.14
N THR A 89 -19.57 10.66 1.03
CA THR A 89 -19.49 11.84 1.90
C THR A 89 -18.03 12.28 2.06
N LEU A 90 -17.75 13.53 1.74
CA LEU A 90 -16.47 14.17 1.97
C LEU A 90 -16.65 15.40 2.85
N GLU A 91 -16.08 15.36 4.05
CA GLU A 91 -16.07 16.49 4.99
C GLU A 91 -14.84 17.38 4.77
N ALA A 92 -14.94 18.64 5.13
CA ALA A 92 -13.80 19.55 5.16
C ALA A 92 -12.75 19.03 6.15
N GLY A 93 -11.47 19.11 5.78
CA GLY A 93 -10.36 18.64 6.61
C GLY A 93 -10.19 17.13 6.69
N SER A 94 -11.12 16.33 6.18
CA SER A 94 -11.03 14.87 6.16
C SER A 94 -10.01 14.41 5.13
N ASP A 95 -9.21 13.41 5.50
CA ASP A 95 -8.36 12.64 4.58
C ASP A 95 -9.06 11.40 4.03
N ARG A 96 -10.37 11.26 4.29
CA ARG A 96 -11.19 10.08 3.96
C ARG A 96 -12.49 10.47 3.28
N VAL A 97 -12.90 9.67 2.30
CA VAL A 97 -14.26 9.64 1.75
C VAL A 97 -15.02 8.53 2.46
N HIS A 98 -16.11 8.87 3.13
CA HIS A 98 -17.02 7.89 3.74
C HIS A 98 -17.95 7.33 2.66
N LEU A 99 -18.03 6.02 2.56
CA LEU A 99 -18.79 5.27 1.58
C LEU A 99 -19.87 4.46 2.28
N VAL A 100 -21.12 4.64 1.90
CA VAL A 100 -22.22 3.78 2.35
C VAL A 100 -22.97 3.27 1.14
N THR A 101 -22.95 1.96 0.91
CA THR A 101 -23.76 1.32 -0.12
C THR A 101 -24.88 0.52 0.51
N LYS A 102 -26.12 0.87 0.16
CA LYS A 102 -27.31 0.07 0.46
C LYS A 102 -27.64 -0.77 -0.76
N MET A 103 -27.59 -2.09 -0.61
CA MET A 103 -28.02 -3.08 -1.60
C MET A 103 -29.43 -3.57 -1.25
N THR A 104 -30.36 -3.51 -2.21
CA THR A 104 -31.75 -3.93 -2.04
C THR A 104 -32.07 -5.00 -3.09
N ASN A 105 -32.60 -6.14 -2.65
CA ASN A 105 -33.16 -7.14 -3.59
C ASN A 105 -34.50 -6.61 -4.14
N THR A 106 -34.52 -6.27 -5.43
CA THR A 106 -35.72 -5.78 -6.12
C THR A 106 -36.44 -6.87 -6.93
N GLY A 107 -35.88 -8.09 -6.91
CA GLY A 107 -36.49 -9.27 -7.55
C GLY A 107 -37.54 -9.95 -6.69
N SER A 108 -38.25 -10.91 -7.28
CA SER A 108 -39.26 -11.75 -6.61
C SER A 108 -38.66 -12.97 -5.90
N GLU A 109 -37.39 -13.29 -6.17
CA GLU A 109 -36.71 -14.45 -5.61
C GLU A 109 -35.60 -14.01 -4.64
N PRO A 110 -35.27 -14.81 -3.62
CA PRO A 110 -34.16 -14.51 -2.73
C PRO A 110 -32.81 -14.47 -3.49
N LEU A 111 -31.97 -13.50 -3.20
CA LEU A 111 -30.57 -13.49 -3.56
C LEU A 111 -29.80 -14.26 -2.48
N ALA A 112 -29.44 -15.51 -2.78
CA ALA A 112 -28.72 -16.37 -1.83
C ALA A 112 -27.21 -16.28 -2.04
N ASP A 113 -26.45 -16.33 -0.94
CA ASP A 113 -24.99 -16.46 -0.90
C ASP A 113 -24.25 -15.43 -1.79
N GLN A 114 -24.73 -14.18 -1.80
CA GLN A 114 -24.07 -13.11 -2.53
C GLN A 114 -22.74 -12.75 -1.86
N ILE A 115 -21.71 -12.56 -2.66
CA ILE A 115 -20.38 -12.12 -2.22
C ILE A 115 -20.23 -10.66 -2.62
N SER A 116 -20.41 -9.76 -1.66
CA SER A 116 -20.50 -8.33 -1.93
C SER A 116 -19.52 -7.53 -1.07
N GLY A 117 -19.06 -6.40 -1.61
CA GLY A 117 -18.22 -5.47 -0.87
C GLY A 117 -17.50 -4.46 -1.75
N PHE A 118 -16.74 -3.58 -1.10
CA PHE A 118 -15.92 -2.59 -1.79
C PHE A 118 -14.62 -3.20 -2.31
N THR A 119 -14.14 -2.62 -3.40
CA THR A 119 -12.87 -2.96 -4.04
C THR A 119 -12.01 -1.71 -4.24
N LEU A 120 -10.69 -1.89 -4.15
CA LEU A 120 -9.68 -0.88 -4.47
C LEU A 120 -8.67 -1.44 -5.46
N TRP A 121 -8.66 -0.89 -6.67
CA TRP A 121 -7.70 -1.26 -7.71
C TRP A 121 -6.73 -0.10 -7.96
N PRO A 122 -5.51 -0.17 -7.41
CA PRO A 122 -4.49 0.84 -7.63
C PRO A 122 -4.01 0.80 -9.09
N ASP A 123 -3.64 1.97 -9.62
CA ASP A 123 -3.05 2.11 -10.96
C ASP A 123 -1.53 1.87 -10.95
N SER A 124 -0.87 2.18 -9.84
CA SER A 124 0.57 2.08 -9.67
C SER A 124 0.97 1.82 -8.21
N GLY A 125 2.27 1.82 -7.94
CA GLY A 125 2.82 1.62 -6.61
C GLY A 125 2.82 0.16 -6.17
N TYR A 126 2.86 -0.03 -4.86
CA TYR A 126 2.91 -1.32 -4.20
C TYR A 126 1.60 -1.59 -3.47
N LEU A 127 1.20 -2.84 -3.38
CA LEU A 127 0.04 -3.26 -2.62
C LEU A 127 0.50 -3.88 -1.29
N PHE A 128 0.09 -3.25 -0.18
CA PHE A 128 0.13 -3.84 1.13
C PHE A 128 -1.23 -4.51 1.40
N ALA A 129 -1.28 -5.81 1.20
CA ALA A 129 -2.48 -6.61 1.41
C ALA A 129 -3.04 -6.43 2.83
N VAL A 130 -4.29 -6.85 3.05
CA VAL A 130 -4.86 -6.89 4.40
C VAL A 130 -3.85 -7.54 5.35
N PRO A 131 -3.43 -6.86 6.44
CA PRO A 131 -2.45 -7.42 7.38
C PRO A 131 -2.87 -8.81 7.87
N GLY A 132 -1.96 -9.79 7.76
CA GLY A 132 -2.25 -11.20 7.99
C GLY A 132 -2.67 -12.01 6.76
N MET A 133 -3.04 -11.33 5.65
CA MET A 133 -3.54 -11.96 4.42
C MET A 133 -2.57 -11.87 3.24
N ALA A 134 -1.31 -11.48 3.47
CA ALA A 134 -0.32 -11.35 2.41
C ALA A 134 -0.13 -12.67 1.64
N GLY A 135 -0.20 -12.61 0.30
CA GLY A 135 -0.11 -13.78 -0.58
C GLY A 135 -1.40 -14.60 -0.70
N VAL A 136 -2.48 -14.20 -0.03
CA VAL A 136 -3.81 -14.81 -0.21
C VAL A 136 -4.50 -14.15 -1.39
N GLU A 137 -4.76 -14.90 -2.44
CA GLU A 137 -5.48 -14.40 -3.62
C GLU A 137 -6.97 -14.28 -3.36
N GLU A 138 -7.56 -15.27 -2.70
CA GLU A 138 -9.00 -15.37 -2.41
C GLU A 138 -9.23 -16.27 -1.20
N GLY A 139 -10.14 -15.91 -0.30
CA GLY A 139 -10.51 -16.76 0.84
C GLY A 139 -11.04 -16.04 2.06
N SER A 140 -11.25 -16.79 3.16
CA SER A 140 -11.67 -16.28 4.46
C SER A 140 -10.68 -15.25 5.01
N ALA A 141 -11.21 -14.26 5.73
CA ALA A 141 -10.42 -13.25 6.43
C ALA A 141 -10.23 -13.58 7.93
N ASP A 142 -10.32 -14.85 8.32
CA ASP A 142 -10.17 -15.26 9.72
C ASP A 142 -8.80 -14.91 10.31
N ASP A 143 -7.76 -14.89 9.48
CA ASP A 143 -6.40 -14.50 9.86
C ASP A 143 -6.12 -12.99 9.69
N ALA A 144 -7.09 -12.20 9.27
CA ALA A 144 -6.92 -10.76 9.09
C ALA A 144 -6.69 -10.06 10.44
N LEU A 145 -5.63 -9.25 10.51
CA LEU A 145 -5.31 -8.44 11.70
C LEU A 145 -5.94 -7.04 11.65
N SER A 146 -6.54 -6.69 10.53
CA SER A 146 -7.20 -5.42 10.25
C SER A 146 -8.16 -5.59 9.08
N ASP A 147 -9.06 -4.65 8.91
CA ASP A 147 -10.08 -4.62 7.86
C ASP A 147 -9.72 -3.69 6.68
N ARG A 148 -8.44 -3.43 6.45
CA ARG A 148 -7.95 -2.51 5.43
C ARG A 148 -6.99 -3.15 4.44
N VAL A 149 -7.03 -2.64 3.21
CA VAL A 149 -5.96 -2.82 2.21
C VAL A 149 -5.37 -1.45 1.88
N VAL A 150 -4.08 -1.41 1.56
CA VAL A 150 -3.37 -0.17 1.22
C VAL A 150 -2.60 -0.33 -0.08
N ALA A 151 -2.71 0.66 -0.96
CA ALA A 151 -1.75 0.87 -2.05
C ALA A 151 -0.86 2.06 -1.68
N TYR A 152 0.44 1.98 -1.97
CA TYR A 152 1.39 3.00 -1.53
C TYR A 152 2.62 3.11 -2.43
N ASP A 153 3.31 4.24 -2.31
CA ASP A 153 4.68 4.46 -2.76
C ASP A 153 5.36 5.43 -1.77
N ALA A 154 6.54 5.90 -2.04
CA ALA A 154 7.27 6.80 -1.14
C ALA A 154 6.51 8.11 -0.84
N ASP A 155 5.78 8.64 -1.80
CA ASP A 155 5.15 9.96 -1.80
C ASP A 155 3.62 9.98 -1.71
N TRP A 156 2.98 8.80 -1.50
CA TRP A 156 1.54 8.68 -1.32
C TRP A 156 1.13 7.33 -0.72
N PHE A 157 -0.06 7.28 -0.13
CA PHE A 157 -0.83 6.06 0.10
C PHE A 157 -2.31 6.27 -0.21
N ILE A 158 -3.01 5.17 -0.49
CA ILE A 158 -4.47 5.07 -0.52
C ILE A 158 -4.85 3.82 0.25
N ALA A 159 -5.81 3.93 1.19
CA ALA A 159 -6.33 2.82 1.96
C ALA A 159 -7.85 2.67 1.77
N LEU A 160 -8.31 1.43 1.67
CA LEU A 160 -9.73 1.07 1.77
C LEU A 160 -9.95 0.33 3.09
N HIS A 161 -10.81 0.89 3.95
CA HIS A 161 -11.27 0.26 5.19
C HIS A 161 -12.67 -0.31 4.98
N ALA A 162 -12.90 -1.56 5.38
CA ALA A 162 -14.14 -2.28 5.17
C ALA A 162 -14.47 -3.19 6.39
N PRO A 163 -15.02 -2.62 7.50
CA PRO A 163 -15.23 -3.34 8.76
C PRO A 163 -16.21 -4.52 8.66
N TYR A 164 -17.01 -4.59 7.60
CA TYR A 164 -17.90 -5.72 7.32
C TYR A 164 -17.19 -6.93 6.74
N MET A 165 -15.91 -6.80 6.36
CA MET A 165 -15.14 -7.81 5.64
C MET A 165 -15.06 -9.15 6.40
N THR A 166 -15.34 -10.24 5.71
CA THR A 166 -15.15 -11.63 6.20
C THR A 166 -14.33 -12.48 5.23
N GLN A 167 -14.00 -11.96 4.07
CA GLN A 167 -13.18 -12.62 3.05
C GLN A 167 -12.53 -11.59 2.11
N VAL A 168 -11.47 -12.01 1.46
CA VAL A 168 -10.73 -11.22 0.46
C VAL A 168 -10.75 -11.90 -0.89
N GLY A 169 -10.64 -11.10 -1.96
CA GLY A 169 -10.45 -11.56 -3.32
C GLY A 169 -9.36 -10.77 -4.04
N TYR A 170 -8.85 -11.33 -5.13
CA TYR A 170 -7.85 -10.70 -6.00
C TYR A 170 -6.63 -10.14 -5.24
N GLY A 171 -6.08 -10.92 -4.32
CA GLY A 171 -4.91 -10.54 -3.53
C GLY A 171 -5.20 -9.37 -2.59
N SER A 172 -6.33 -9.41 -1.88
CA SER A 172 -6.83 -8.38 -0.94
C SER A 172 -7.26 -7.06 -1.59
N LYS A 173 -7.46 -6.98 -2.91
CA LYS A 173 -8.03 -5.79 -3.53
C LYS A 173 -9.54 -5.68 -3.35
N ASP A 174 -10.20 -6.82 -3.20
CA ASP A 174 -11.64 -6.93 -2.99
C ASP A 174 -11.91 -7.35 -1.54
N LEU A 175 -12.64 -6.53 -0.79
CA LEU A 175 -12.98 -6.76 0.61
C LEU A 175 -14.44 -7.12 0.72
N TYR A 176 -14.73 -8.41 0.87
CA TYR A 176 -16.05 -8.98 0.73
C TYR A 176 -16.64 -9.52 2.02
N THR A 177 -17.96 -9.73 1.99
CA THR A 177 -18.70 -10.61 2.92
C THR A 177 -19.75 -11.40 2.15
N THR A 178 -20.05 -12.61 2.61
CA THR A 178 -21.16 -13.40 2.10
C THR A 178 -22.45 -13.04 2.83
N HIS A 179 -23.54 -12.87 2.08
CA HIS A 179 -24.86 -12.57 2.64
C HIS A 179 -25.98 -13.03 1.70
N SER A 180 -27.21 -13.04 2.23
CA SER A 180 -28.42 -13.32 1.45
C SER A 180 -29.46 -12.22 1.72
N LEU A 181 -30.29 -11.92 0.71
CA LEU A 181 -31.39 -10.95 0.81
C LEU A 181 -32.68 -11.59 0.32
N ALA A 182 -33.71 -11.60 1.18
CA ALA A 182 -35.07 -11.91 0.75
C ALA A 182 -35.60 -10.83 -0.22
N PRO A 183 -36.67 -11.09 -0.98
CA PRO A 183 -37.33 -10.05 -1.76
C PRO A 183 -37.65 -8.81 -0.90
N ASP A 184 -37.36 -7.62 -1.43
CA ASP A 184 -37.52 -6.30 -0.77
C ASP A 184 -36.58 -6.08 0.44
N GLU A 185 -35.73 -7.03 0.79
CA GLU A 185 -34.75 -6.87 1.86
C GLU A 185 -33.56 -6.03 1.39
N SER A 186 -32.99 -5.28 2.34
CA SER A 186 -31.81 -4.45 2.10
C SER A 186 -30.71 -4.72 3.13
N ARG A 187 -29.46 -4.57 2.70
CA ARG A 187 -28.27 -4.56 3.55
C ARG A 187 -27.40 -3.35 3.23
N SER A 188 -26.87 -2.70 4.27
CA SER A 188 -25.91 -1.61 4.11
C SER A 188 -24.48 -2.10 4.36
N PHE A 189 -23.56 -1.55 3.58
CA PHE A 189 -22.11 -1.76 3.67
C PHE A 189 -21.46 -0.41 3.85
N GLU A 190 -20.59 -0.30 4.82
CA GLU A 190 -19.90 0.94 5.16
C GLU A 190 -18.40 0.77 4.96
N GLY A 191 -17.74 1.77 4.39
CA GLY A 191 -16.32 1.76 4.14
C GLY A 191 -15.75 3.18 4.04
N TRP A 192 -14.43 3.29 4.03
CA TRP A 192 -13.73 4.56 3.90
C TRP A 192 -12.57 4.41 2.93
N LEU A 193 -12.47 5.37 2.00
CA LEU A 193 -11.29 5.54 1.16
C LEU A 193 -10.45 6.68 1.74
N GLN A 194 -9.25 6.36 2.22
CA GLN A 194 -8.32 7.30 2.82
C GLN A 194 -7.16 7.57 1.89
N VAL A 195 -6.64 8.80 1.88
CA VAL A 195 -5.50 9.22 1.06
C VAL A 195 -4.49 9.98 1.90
N GLY A 196 -3.21 9.74 1.66
CA GLY A 196 -2.14 10.49 2.31
C GLY A 196 -1.03 10.92 1.34
N PRO A 197 -0.29 11.99 1.70
CA PRO A 197 0.74 12.59 0.85
C PRO A 197 2.11 11.92 0.92
N SER A 198 2.22 10.76 1.59
CA SER A 198 3.44 9.95 1.72
C SER A 198 3.07 8.49 1.96
N GLY A 199 4.02 7.57 1.79
CA GLY A 199 3.82 6.14 2.06
C GLY A 199 3.81 5.76 3.55
N ASP A 200 3.45 6.68 4.42
CA ASP A 200 3.34 6.49 5.88
C ASP A 200 1.99 5.86 6.24
N LEU A 201 2.00 4.74 6.96
CA LEU A 201 0.77 4.06 7.40
C LEU A 201 0.33 4.43 8.82
N ALA A 202 1.04 5.29 9.54
CA ALA A 202 0.60 5.77 10.84
C ALA A 202 -0.78 6.45 10.79
N PRO A 203 -1.11 7.30 9.77
CA PRO A 203 -2.45 7.86 9.62
C PRO A 203 -3.54 6.81 9.37
N VAL A 204 -3.20 5.69 8.71
CA VAL A 204 -4.15 4.58 8.44
C VAL A 204 -4.54 3.88 9.73
N VAL A 205 -3.55 3.60 10.60
CA VAL A 205 -3.82 3.01 11.93
C VAL A 205 -4.57 3.99 12.82
N ALA A 206 -4.21 5.29 12.78
CA ALA A 206 -4.93 6.32 13.55
C ALA A 206 -6.41 6.41 13.14
N ALA A 207 -6.72 6.27 11.85
CA ALA A 207 -8.09 6.22 11.35
C ALA A 207 -8.89 5.03 11.89
N GLU A 208 -8.28 3.85 12.02
CA GLU A 208 -8.92 2.67 12.63
C GLU A 208 -9.18 2.89 14.13
N ILE A 209 -8.17 3.41 14.85
CA ILE A 209 -8.29 3.72 16.27
C ILE A 209 -9.47 4.67 16.52
N GLU A 210 -9.57 5.74 15.71
CA GLU A 210 -10.65 6.72 15.80
C GLU A 210 -12.02 6.10 15.48
N ARG A 211 -12.15 5.44 14.34
CA ARG A 211 -13.38 4.84 13.84
C ARG A 211 -13.98 3.84 14.84
N ASP A 212 -13.15 2.95 15.34
CA ASP A 212 -13.58 1.83 16.18
C ASP A 212 -13.45 2.15 17.68
N SER A 213 -13.06 3.40 18.02
CA SER A 213 -12.81 3.83 19.39
C SER A 213 -11.90 2.85 20.16
N LEU A 214 -10.86 2.37 19.50
CA LEU A 214 -9.95 1.38 20.07
C LEU A 214 -9.10 2.01 21.19
N PRO A 215 -8.92 1.34 22.32
CA PRO A 215 -7.93 1.77 23.29
C PRO A 215 -6.55 1.66 22.67
N ALA A 216 -5.75 2.71 22.78
CA ALA A 216 -4.46 2.84 22.12
C ALA A 216 -3.40 3.51 23.00
N GLY A 217 -2.15 3.30 22.67
CA GLY A 217 -1.00 4.02 23.18
C GLY A 217 -0.13 4.52 22.02
N ALA A 218 1.04 5.09 22.31
CA ALA A 218 1.97 5.61 21.30
C ALA A 218 3.39 5.13 21.52
N ILE A 219 4.10 4.86 20.41
CA ILE A 219 5.55 4.62 20.40
C ILE A 219 6.21 5.80 19.70
N SER A 220 7.21 6.40 20.34
CA SER A 220 8.03 7.46 19.77
C SER A 220 9.51 7.19 19.98
N GLY A 221 10.38 7.82 19.17
CA GLY A 221 11.81 7.66 19.33
C GLY A 221 12.61 8.16 18.16
N ARG A 222 13.87 7.71 18.07
CA ARG A 222 14.81 8.07 17.03
C ARG A 222 15.41 6.84 16.38
N ILE A 223 15.75 6.99 15.10
CA ILE A 223 16.49 5.99 14.32
C ILE A 223 17.82 6.60 13.88
N ALA A 224 18.91 5.93 14.25
CA ALA A 224 20.27 6.37 14.01
C ALA A 224 21.17 5.21 13.53
N SER A 225 22.30 5.54 12.97
CA SER A 225 23.45 4.66 12.76
C SER A 225 24.67 5.25 13.44
N GLY A 226 25.83 4.63 13.35
CA GLY A 226 27.06 5.16 13.93
C GLY A 226 27.42 6.58 13.48
N ASP A 227 26.90 7.04 12.37
CA ASP A 227 27.15 8.38 11.77
C ASP A 227 26.07 9.42 12.18
N GLY A 228 25.07 9.04 12.97
CA GLY A 228 23.99 9.94 13.42
C GLY A 228 22.60 9.55 12.92
N PRO A 229 21.63 10.48 12.95
CA PRO A 229 20.25 10.21 12.52
C PRO A 229 20.17 9.71 11.10
N VAL A 230 19.33 8.69 10.84
CA VAL A 230 19.10 8.14 9.51
C VAL A 230 17.82 8.76 8.94
N SER A 231 17.99 9.80 8.14
CA SER A 231 16.87 10.46 7.43
C SER A 231 16.24 9.52 6.42
N GLY A 232 14.90 9.52 6.31
CA GLY A 232 14.15 8.64 5.43
C GLY A 232 14.13 7.17 5.87
N SER A 233 14.46 6.92 7.14
CA SER A 233 14.26 5.61 7.75
C SER A 233 12.78 5.36 8.05
N VAL A 234 12.46 4.12 8.41
CA VAL A 234 11.10 3.65 8.67
C VAL A 234 11.11 2.78 9.92
N LEU A 235 10.19 3.02 10.84
CA LEU A 235 9.86 2.06 11.87
C LEU A 235 8.79 1.11 11.34
N VAL A 236 9.10 -0.17 11.26
CA VAL A 236 8.15 -1.23 10.91
C VAL A 236 7.56 -1.82 12.19
N VAL A 237 6.25 -2.05 12.15
CA VAL A 237 5.47 -2.65 13.23
C VAL A 237 4.89 -3.96 12.72
N GLU A 238 5.21 -5.05 13.40
CA GLU A 238 4.61 -6.37 13.17
C GLU A 238 3.65 -6.72 14.31
N LYS A 239 2.58 -7.42 13.97
CA LYS A 239 1.61 -8.01 14.91
C LYS A 239 1.45 -9.48 14.55
N ALA A 240 1.47 -10.36 15.55
CA ALA A 240 1.42 -11.82 15.34
C ALA A 240 2.50 -12.35 14.35
N GLY A 241 3.66 -11.70 14.27
CA GLY A 241 4.78 -12.11 13.41
C GLY A 241 4.63 -11.75 11.92
N VAL A 242 3.67 -10.89 11.57
CA VAL A 242 3.49 -10.39 10.20
C VAL A 242 3.45 -8.86 10.19
N PRO A 243 3.85 -8.20 9.08
CA PRO A 243 3.77 -6.75 8.96
C PRO A 243 2.34 -6.24 9.18
N TYR A 244 2.22 -5.23 10.06
CA TYR A 244 0.94 -4.62 10.40
C TYR A 244 0.84 -3.16 9.96
N ALA A 245 1.90 -2.39 10.19
CA ALA A 245 2.00 -0.98 9.81
C ALA A 245 3.47 -0.54 9.80
N TRP A 246 3.69 0.69 9.38
CA TRP A 246 4.97 1.39 9.54
C TRP A 246 4.75 2.90 9.60
N THR A 247 5.76 3.63 10.10
CA THR A 247 5.80 5.08 10.03
C THR A 247 7.12 5.57 9.45
N LEU A 248 7.04 6.60 8.62
CA LEU A 248 8.20 7.23 8.00
C LEU A 248 8.88 8.19 8.99
N THR A 249 10.20 8.31 8.90
CA THR A 249 11.00 9.18 9.75
C THR A 249 11.84 10.15 8.89
N PRO A 250 11.25 11.24 8.40
CA PRO A 250 11.96 12.14 7.47
C PRO A 250 13.26 12.71 8.03
N ASP A 251 13.34 12.93 9.33
CA ASP A 251 14.49 13.49 10.08
C ASP A 251 15.14 12.47 11.04
N GLY A 252 14.73 11.20 10.97
CA GLY A 252 15.17 10.16 11.89
C GLY A 252 14.37 10.11 13.21
N THR A 253 13.31 10.92 13.38
CA THR A 253 12.38 10.83 14.51
C THR A 253 11.04 10.24 14.06
N TYR A 254 10.35 9.56 14.96
CA TYR A 254 9.06 8.94 14.67
C TYR A 254 8.09 9.01 15.85
N ASP A 255 6.81 8.94 15.51
CA ASP A 255 5.71 8.75 16.43
C ASP A 255 4.61 7.95 15.72
N ILE A 256 4.09 6.90 16.38
CA ILE A 256 2.97 6.09 15.87
C ILE A 256 2.05 5.67 17.01
N ALA A 257 0.75 5.93 16.84
CA ALA A 257 -0.28 5.36 17.70
C ALA A 257 -0.58 3.91 17.32
N LEU A 258 -0.73 3.03 18.30
CA LEU A 258 -1.06 1.63 18.09
C LEU A 258 -2.18 1.20 19.04
N PRO A 259 -3.14 0.38 18.58
CA PRO A 259 -4.11 -0.26 19.48
C PRO A 259 -3.41 -1.06 20.58
N VAL A 260 -4.10 -1.27 21.71
CA VAL A 260 -3.62 -2.17 22.76
C VAL A 260 -3.28 -3.55 22.19
N GLY A 261 -2.11 -4.08 22.54
CA GLY A 261 -1.64 -5.38 22.06
C GLY A 261 -0.13 -5.57 22.09
N ASP A 262 0.32 -6.72 21.65
CA ASP A 262 1.73 -7.10 21.55
C ASP A 262 2.24 -6.93 20.12
N TYR A 263 3.39 -6.27 20.00
CA TYR A 263 4.02 -5.93 18.73
C TYR A 263 5.50 -6.27 18.73
N THR A 264 6.02 -6.55 17.56
CA THR A 264 7.45 -6.56 17.27
C THR A 264 7.76 -5.36 16.40
N VAL A 265 8.74 -4.54 16.80
CA VAL A 265 9.12 -3.33 16.07
C VAL A 265 10.60 -3.35 15.72
N TYR A 266 10.94 -2.82 14.56
CA TYR A 266 12.31 -2.67 14.09
C TYR A 266 12.43 -1.50 13.13
N ALA A 267 13.64 -0.96 13.02
CA ALA A 267 13.94 0.11 12.09
C ALA A 267 14.62 -0.41 10.82
N THR A 268 14.36 0.24 9.69
CA THR A 268 14.99 -0.02 8.40
C THR A 268 15.15 1.29 7.61
N ALA A 269 16.03 1.30 6.63
CA ALA A 269 16.18 2.42 5.69
C ALA A 269 16.74 1.93 4.36
N GLU A 270 16.66 2.76 3.31
CA GLU A 270 17.19 2.40 1.99
C GLU A 270 18.70 2.09 2.07
N GLY A 271 19.05 0.86 1.77
CA GLY A 271 20.44 0.39 1.76
C GLY A 271 21.05 0.11 3.13
N TYR A 272 20.34 0.33 4.24
CA TYR A 272 20.82 -0.04 5.58
C TYR A 272 20.39 -1.46 5.95
N SER A 273 21.14 -2.08 6.87
CA SER A 273 20.65 -3.29 7.53
C SER A 273 19.44 -2.97 8.42
N GLN A 274 18.56 -3.95 8.57
CA GLN A 274 17.48 -3.85 9.55
C GLN A 274 18.06 -3.88 10.98
N SER A 275 17.50 -3.07 11.89
CA SER A 275 17.85 -3.12 13.32
C SER A 275 17.42 -4.44 13.96
N ALA A 276 17.93 -4.74 15.15
CA ALA A 276 17.43 -5.85 15.94
C ALA A 276 15.94 -5.64 16.31
N PRO A 277 15.06 -6.64 16.09
CA PRO A 277 13.66 -6.54 16.47
C PRO A 277 13.47 -6.41 17.98
N ARG A 278 12.52 -5.59 18.43
CA ARG A 278 12.17 -5.39 19.83
C ARG A 278 10.70 -5.66 20.08
N GLN A 279 10.39 -6.31 21.21
CA GLN A 279 9.03 -6.57 21.64
C GLN A 279 8.47 -5.40 22.42
N VAL A 280 7.24 -5.00 22.12
CA VAL A 280 6.51 -3.93 22.78
C VAL A 280 5.10 -4.42 23.10
N SER A 281 4.72 -4.38 24.38
CA SER A 281 3.32 -4.58 24.80
C SER A 281 2.71 -3.22 25.05
N MET A 282 1.74 -2.83 24.23
CA MET A 282 1.09 -1.53 24.30
C MET A 282 -0.15 -1.57 25.19
N ALA A 283 -0.20 -0.73 26.21
CA ALA A 283 -1.39 -0.48 27.03
C ALA A 283 -2.11 0.81 26.57
N ALA A 284 -3.38 0.96 27.02
CA ALA A 284 -4.14 2.17 26.75
C ALA A 284 -3.46 3.39 27.42
N ASP A 285 -3.41 4.50 26.67
CA ASP A 285 -2.80 5.78 27.07
C ASP A 285 -1.30 5.67 27.45
N GLU A 286 -0.65 4.57 27.11
CA GLU A 286 0.78 4.38 27.34
C GLU A 286 1.60 5.12 26.29
N ALA A 287 2.68 5.77 26.74
CA ALA A 287 3.70 6.39 25.86
C ALA A 287 5.03 5.67 26.06
N VAL A 288 5.49 4.97 25.03
CA VAL A 288 6.75 4.24 25.02
C VAL A 288 7.78 5.02 24.20
N THR A 289 8.96 5.26 24.78
CA THR A 289 10.10 5.82 24.02
C THR A 289 11.08 4.70 23.70
N LEU A 290 11.42 4.56 22.40
CA LEU A 290 12.27 3.48 21.91
C LEU A 290 13.21 4.00 20.81
N ASP A 291 14.50 4.09 21.11
CA ASP A 291 15.51 4.54 20.14
C ASP A 291 16.20 3.33 19.47
N PHE A 292 16.46 3.41 18.17
CA PHE A 292 17.26 2.45 17.41
C PHE A 292 18.56 3.12 16.95
N ASP A 293 19.69 2.54 17.30
CA ASP A 293 21.04 3.05 16.99
C ASP A 293 21.96 1.98 16.36
N ASP A 294 21.38 0.85 15.98
CA ASP A 294 22.05 -0.35 15.51
C ASP A 294 21.88 -0.62 13.99
N LEU A 295 21.44 0.38 13.20
CA LEU A 295 21.42 0.26 11.75
C LEU A 295 22.85 0.30 11.19
N GLU A 296 23.24 -0.75 10.45
CA GLU A 296 24.52 -0.76 9.76
C GLU A 296 24.43 0.00 8.45
N ALA A 297 25.42 0.86 8.20
CA ALA A 297 25.48 1.69 7.00
C ALA A 297 25.60 0.84 5.71
N PRO A 298 25.10 1.37 4.57
CA PRO A 298 25.12 0.65 3.29
C PRO A 298 26.54 0.41 2.77
N GLY A 299 26.73 -0.74 2.14
CA GLY A 299 27.84 -0.99 1.25
C GLY A 299 27.57 -0.47 -0.16
N THR A 300 28.62 -0.21 -0.93
CA THR A 300 28.49 0.18 -2.34
C THR A 300 28.91 -0.97 -3.25
N VAL A 301 28.06 -1.28 -4.24
CA VAL A 301 28.35 -2.27 -5.29
C VAL A 301 28.48 -1.54 -6.61
N ASP A 302 29.67 -1.63 -7.24
CA ASP A 302 29.92 -1.08 -8.57
C ASP A 302 29.83 -2.19 -9.61
N PHE A 303 28.99 -1.99 -10.61
CA PHE A 303 28.81 -2.90 -11.73
C PHE A 303 29.64 -2.45 -12.95
N ALA A 304 30.26 -3.43 -13.61
CA ALA A 304 30.91 -3.26 -14.90
C ALA A 304 30.46 -4.39 -15.82
N VAL A 305 29.55 -4.10 -16.73
CA VAL A 305 29.00 -5.09 -17.65
C VAL A 305 29.69 -5.02 -19.00
N THR A 306 30.16 -6.18 -19.47
CA THR A 306 30.85 -6.31 -20.77
C THR A 306 30.28 -7.50 -21.52
N ASP A 307 30.39 -7.48 -22.83
CA ASP A 307 30.16 -8.64 -23.69
C ASP A 307 31.32 -9.67 -23.56
N MET A 308 31.22 -10.77 -24.30
CA MET A 308 32.26 -11.81 -24.30
C MET A 308 33.62 -11.35 -24.86
N ALA A 309 33.64 -10.29 -25.65
CA ALA A 309 34.86 -9.70 -26.19
C ALA A 309 35.48 -8.66 -25.24
N GLY A 310 34.79 -8.35 -24.13
CA GLY A 310 35.21 -7.37 -23.13
C GLY A 310 34.77 -5.93 -23.43
N ALA A 311 33.96 -5.71 -24.45
CA ALA A 311 33.43 -4.38 -24.76
C ALA A 311 32.27 -4.04 -23.79
N PRO A 312 32.23 -2.79 -23.25
CA PRO A 312 31.12 -2.38 -22.38
C PRO A 312 29.80 -2.42 -23.13
N ILE A 313 28.74 -2.96 -22.46
CA ILE A 313 27.39 -2.99 -22.99
C ILE A 313 26.41 -2.52 -21.91
N ASP A 314 25.29 -1.92 -22.33
CA ASP A 314 24.18 -1.59 -21.44
C ASP A 314 23.49 -2.88 -20.96
N ALA A 315 22.92 -2.82 -19.76
CA ALA A 315 22.27 -3.97 -19.16
C ALA A 315 21.22 -3.57 -18.12
N ARG A 316 20.26 -4.48 -17.94
CA ARG A 316 19.40 -4.53 -16.76
C ARG A 316 20.03 -5.48 -15.74
N ILE A 317 20.16 -5.03 -14.51
CA ILE A 317 20.69 -5.78 -13.38
C ILE A 317 19.54 -5.96 -12.40
N ALA A 318 19.18 -7.19 -12.07
CA ALA A 318 18.12 -7.49 -11.12
C ALA A 318 18.69 -8.24 -9.93
N ILE A 319 18.29 -7.84 -8.70
CA ILE A 319 18.50 -8.63 -7.49
C ILE A 319 17.46 -9.74 -7.50
N THR A 320 17.91 -10.98 -7.49
CA THR A 320 17.05 -12.17 -7.44
C THR A 320 17.00 -12.80 -6.07
N GLU A 321 18.08 -12.64 -5.29
CA GLU A 321 18.15 -13.06 -3.89
C GLU A 321 18.92 -12.01 -3.08
N GLY A 322 18.57 -11.83 -1.82
CA GLY A 322 19.18 -10.85 -0.91
C GLY A 322 18.15 -10.23 0.01
N GLN A 323 18.58 -9.23 0.75
CA GLN A 323 17.70 -8.49 1.65
C GLN A 323 16.62 -7.74 0.85
N SER A 324 15.38 -7.83 1.30
CA SER A 324 14.23 -7.13 0.73
C SER A 324 13.42 -6.51 1.87
N PRO A 325 13.42 -5.18 2.03
CA PRO A 325 12.63 -4.51 3.05
C PRO A 325 11.13 -4.82 2.87
N VAL A 326 10.38 -4.85 3.97
CA VAL A 326 8.91 -4.95 3.97
C VAL A 326 8.31 -3.75 3.23
N VAL A 327 8.87 -2.57 3.43
CA VAL A 327 8.48 -1.35 2.72
C VAL A 327 9.20 -1.34 1.37
N GLU A 328 8.48 -1.71 0.33
CA GLU A 328 9.09 -2.08 -0.96
C GLU A 328 9.83 -0.95 -1.67
N PHE A 329 9.41 0.31 -1.52
CA PHE A 329 10.12 1.44 -2.12
C PHE A 329 11.53 1.68 -1.52
N LEU A 330 11.82 1.15 -0.33
CA LEU A 330 13.16 1.17 0.26
C LEU A 330 14.11 0.15 -0.38
N GLY A 331 13.58 -0.82 -1.14
CA GLY A 331 14.33 -1.93 -1.70
C GLY A 331 14.35 -1.96 -3.23
N ARG A 332 15.22 -1.19 -3.87
CA ARG A 332 15.38 -1.26 -5.32
C ARG A 332 15.89 -2.62 -5.77
N LYS A 333 15.03 -3.38 -6.46
CA LYS A 333 15.35 -4.73 -6.98
C LYS A 333 15.93 -4.72 -8.41
N THR A 334 15.88 -3.60 -9.10
CA THR A 334 16.33 -3.48 -10.50
C THR A 334 17.14 -2.21 -10.71
N PHE A 335 18.30 -2.36 -11.36
CA PHE A 335 19.18 -1.28 -11.77
C PHE A 335 19.40 -1.36 -13.27
N PHE A 336 19.70 -0.23 -13.90
CA PHE A 336 20.14 -0.17 -15.28
C PHE A 336 21.52 0.45 -15.33
N THR A 337 22.38 -0.04 -16.23
CA THR A 337 23.66 0.60 -16.47
C THR A 337 23.46 1.96 -17.13
N GLU A 338 24.38 2.87 -16.88
CA GLU A 338 24.35 4.20 -17.47
C GLU A 338 24.64 4.14 -18.98
N LEU A 339 24.12 5.12 -19.70
CA LEU A 339 24.41 5.28 -21.13
C LEU A 339 25.81 5.88 -21.37
N GLN A 340 26.34 6.62 -20.38
CA GLN A 340 27.70 7.18 -20.40
C GLN A 340 28.26 7.27 -18.97
N PRO A 341 29.30 6.51 -18.64
CA PRO A 341 29.93 5.48 -19.48
C PRO A 341 29.08 4.21 -19.57
N VAL A 342 28.98 3.68 -20.78
CA VAL A 342 28.21 2.45 -21.06
C VAL A 342 28.64 1.29 -20.15
N GLY A 343 27.72 0.49 -19.70
CA GLY A 343 27.99 -0.72 -18.92
C GLY A 343 28.38 -0.46 -17.46
N ARG A 344 28.19 0.74 -16.94
CA ARG A 344 28.47 1.07 -15.54
C ARG A 344 27.17 1.33 -14.78
N ALA A 345 27.12 0.88 -13.53
CA ALA A 345 26.10 1.25 -12.54
C ALA A 345 26.71 1.16 -11.16
N SER A 346 26.10 1.87 -10.19
CA SER A 346 26.44 1.79 -8.78
C SER A 346 25.16 1.68 -7.96
N ALA A 347 25.17 0.85 -6.90
CA ALA A 347 24.07 0.68 -6.00
C ALA A 347 24.55 0.69 -4.55
N LYS A 348 23.77 1.32 -3.68
CA LYS A 348 23.91 1.19 -2.22
C LYS A 348 23.00 0.08 -1.74
N LEU A 349 23.56 -0.89 -1.03
CA LEU A 349 22.81 -2.06 -0.53
C LEU A 349 23.18 -2.32 0.92
N ALA A 350 22.24 -2.86 1.66
CA ALA A 350 22.49 -3.33 3.00
C ALA A 350 23.60 -4.40 3.01
N PRO A 351 24.43 -4.49 4.04
CA PRO A 351 25.38 -5.58 4.19
C PRO A 351 24.68 -6.94 4.13
N GLY A 352 25.24 -7.89 3.38
CA GLY A 352 24.69 -9.22 3.20
C GLY A 352 25.08 -9.88 1.88
N ASP A 353 24.52 -11.06 1.65
CA ASP A 353 24.73 -11.84 0.44
C ASP A 353 23.63 -11.57 -0.59
N TYR A 354 24.02 -11.39 -1.85
CA TYR A 354 23.09 -11.09 -2.93
C TYR A 354 23.36 -11.94 -4.16
N VAL A 355 22.29 -12.30 -4.88
CA VAL A 355 22.36 -12.87 -6.21
C VAL A 355 21.82 -11.86 -7.22
N PHE A 356 22.67 -11.52 -8.21
CA PHE A 356 22.28 -10.62 -9.29
C PHE A 356 22.12 -11.39 -10.60
N THR A 357 21.08 -11.08 -11.34
CA THR A 357 20.90 -11.49 -12.73
C THR A 357 21.12 -10.31 -13.65
N VAL A 358 22.04 -10.47 -14.62
CA VAL A 358 22.36 -9.43 -15.59
C VAL A 358 21.84 -9.85 -16.97
N GLY A 359 21.07 -8.97 -17.61
CA GLY A 359 20.52 -9.21 -18.94
C GLY A 359 20.67 -8.00 -19.86
N HIS A 360 20.97 -8.26 -21.14
CA HIS A 360 21.04 -7.25 -22.19
C HIS A 360 20.13 -7.64 -23.36
N GLY A 361 18.87 -7.17 -23.33
CA GLY A 361 17.91 -7.35 -24.43
C GLY A 361 17.72 -8.78 -24.95
N ALA A 362 16.95 -8.91 -26.02
CA ALA A 362 16.71 -10.20 -26.69
C ALA A 362 17.98 -10.68 -27.42
N GLY A 363 18.29 -11.98 -27.27
CA GLY A 363 19.45 -12.61 -27.92
C GLY A 363 20.70 -12.73 -27.04
N PHE A 364 20.66 -12.22 -25.81
CA PHE A 364 21.74 -12.40 -24.84
C PHE A 364 21.30 -13.34 -23.72
N LEU A 365 22.20 -14.21 -23.28
CA LEU A 365 21.97 -15.10 -22.16
C LEU A 365 22.17 -14.32 -20.84
N SER A 366 21.17 -14.38 -19.96
CA SER A 366 21.31 -13.89 -18.60
C SER A 366 22.30 -14.74 -17.81
N LYS A 367 23.11 -14.12 -16.97
CA LYS A 367 24.04 -14.81 -16.08
C LYS A 367 23.80 -14.37 -14.64
N GLY A 368 23.58 -15.34 -13.74
CA GLY A 368 23.54 -15.12 -12.29
C GLY A 368 24.96 -14.89 -11.74
N ARG A 369 25.08 -14.02 -10.74
CA ARG A 369 26.29 -13.75 -9.96
C ARG A 369 25.96 -13.61 -8.50
N GLU A 370 26.72 -14.28 -7.65
CA GLU A 370 26.71 -14.10 -6.20
C GLU A 370 27.69 -13.00 -5.80
N VAL A 371 27.29 -12.13 -4.89
CA VAL A 371 28.08 -11.00 -4.39
C VAL A 371 27.83 -10.81 -2.90
N GLU A 372 28.87 -10.80 -2.10
CA GLU A 372 28.82 -10.38 -0.70
C GLU A 372 28.98 -8.85 -0.63
N VAL A 373 28.07 -8.18 0.07
CA VAL A 373 28.12 -6.75 0.34
C VAL A 373 28.56 -6.53 1.78
N SER A 374 29.60 -5.73 1.99
CA SER A 374 30.11 -5.38 3.32
C SER A 374 30.11 -3.88 3.52
N VAL A 375 30.05 -3.45 4.81
CA VAL A 375 30.18 -2.05 5.18
C VAL A 375 31.54 -1.54 4.78
N GLY A 376 31.60 -0.43 4.04
CA GLY A 376 32.85 0.27 3.77
C GLY A 376 33.35 0.97 5.01
N SER A 377 34.47 0.53 5.60
CA SER A 377 35.20 1.34 6.57
C SER A 377 35.70 2.59 5.84
N GLY A 378 35.30 3.80 6.28
CA GLY A 378 35.54 5.10 5.61
C GLY A 378 37.01 5.51 5.41
N ARG A 379 37.90 4.58 5.13
CA ARG A 379 39.33 4.80 4.78
C ARG A 379 39.87 3.96 3.66
N ASP A 380 39.10 3.11 2.98
CA ASP A 380 39.57 2.51 1.72
C ASP A 380 38.39 2.08 0.85
N ALA A 381 38.28 2.65 -0.33
CA ALA A 381 37.37 2.22 -1.38
C ALA A 381 37.57 0.72 -1.63
N GLY A 382 36.52 -0.07 -1.36
CA GLY A 382 36.55 -1.51 -1.34
C GLY A 382 37.24 -2.15 -2.52
N ARG A 383 38.19 -3.01 -2.25
CA ARG A 383 38.67 -3.99 -3.21
C ARG A 383 37.59 -5.04 -3.41
N SER A 384 36.81 -4.88 -4.47
CA SER A 384 35.98 -5.95 -4.97
C SER A 384 36.89 -7.18 -5.23
N ARG A 385 36.64 -8.29 -4.54
CA ARG A 385 37.28 -9.56 -4.90
C ARG A 385 36.82 -9.94 -6.30
N ARG A 386 37.72 -9.81 -7.26
CA ARG A 386 37.51 -10.38 -8.59
C ARG A 386 37.54 -11.90 -8.46
N THR A 387 36.41 -12.55 -8.54
CA THR A 387 36.34 -13.98 -8.84
C THR A 387 36.53 -14.14 -10.33
N ARG A 388 37.67 -14.70 -10.74
CA ARG A 388 37.91 -15.21 -12.10
C ARG A 388 37.14 -16.53 -12.23
N SER A 389 36.37 -16.68 -13.28
CA SER A 389 35.93 -17.98 -13.80
C SER A 389 36.84 -18.43 -14.88
#